data_ea5e19ca5b13ab6ae351dfb5457a1756
#
_entry.id   ea5e19ca5b13ab6ae351dfb5457a1756
#
_cell.length_a   1.000
_cell.length_b   1.000
_cell.length_c   1.000
_cell.angle_alpha   90.00
_cell.angle_beta   90.00
_cell.angle_gamma   90.00
#
_symmetry.space_group_name_H-M   'P 1'
#
loop_
_entity.id
_entity.type
_entity.pdbx_description
1 polymer ?
#
loop_
_entity_poly.entity_id
_entity_poly.type
_entity_poly.pdbx_seq_one_letter_code
_entity_poly.pdbx_strand_id
1 'polypeptide(L)'
;QEGLVVVESCPRLGWAMESPENGTRQTAYEIEIREAFTGRSVWNSGKVTSSQSQLVPTEGADICLNNPFNYSWRVRVWDETDTPSEWSQESKFRLASDGFSSGKWIGAITRKDSHLPEGRKFHGGELKKPEVKAAWEAVDTLAKKSICLRRTFQTGETKGKNANRKSGKKIVEATVYVCGLGFYEFSLNGKKIGDSEFAPLWS
;
A
#
# COMPACT_ATOMS: atom_id res chain seq x y z
N GLN A 1 -0.90 6.64 -11.61
CA GLN A 1 -1.53 5.85 -10.53
C GLN A 1 -1.45 6.67 -9.27
N GLU A 2 -2.57 7.22 -8.83
CA GLU A 2 -2.62 7.97 -7.59
C GLU A 2 -2.59 7.01 -6.40
N GLY A 3 -1.69 7.25 -5.46
CA GLY A 3 -1.71 6.59 -4.16
C GLY A 3 -0.99 5.25 -4.06
N LEU A 4 0.00 4.99 -4.88
CA LEU A 4 0.81 3.79 -4.75
C LEU A 4 1.43 3.70 -3.35
N VAL A 5 1.23 2.57 -2.69
CA VAL A 5 1.88 2.25 -1.42
C VAL A 5 3.18 1.51 -1.72
N VAL A 6 4.29 2.07 -1.28
CA VAL A 6 5.63 1.51 -1.47
C VAL A 6 6.10 0.91 -0.16
N VAL A 7 6.54 -0.32 -0.21
CA VAL A 7 7.02 -1.08 0.98
C VAL A 7 8.51 -0.84 1.22
N GLU A 8 9.25 -0.49 0.16
CA GLU A 8 10.68 -0.23 0.24
C GLU A 8 10.97 1.16 0.84
N SER A 9 11.99 1.25 1.64
CA SER A 9 12.46 2.51 2.24
C SER A 9 13.05 3.48 1.23
N CYS A 10 13.58 2.95 0.13
CA CYS A 10 14.10 3.71 -1.00
C CYS A 10 13.33 3.31 -2.24
N PRO A 11 12.25 4.00 -2.60
CA PRO A 11 11.47 3.65 -3.78
C PRO A 11 12.29 3.78 -5.04
N ARG A 12 12.04 2.91 -6.00
CA ARG A 12 12.57 3.04 -7.34
C ARG A 12 11.55 3.74 -8.21
N LEU A 13 11.98 4.79 -8.86
CA LEU A 13 11.12 5.63 -9.69
C LEU A 13 11.33 5.31 -11.16
N GLY A 14 10.31 5.61 -11.97
CA GLY A 14 10.39 5.46 -13.40
C GLY A 14 9.45 6.42 -14.10
N TRP A 15 9.85 6.87 -15.29
CA TRP A 15 9.07 7.79 -16.10
C TRP A 15 9.15 7.43 -17.58
N ALA A 16 8.15 7.87 -18.32
CA ALA A 16 8.13 7.86 -19.77
C ALA A 16 8.49 9.26 -20.28
N MET A 17 9.18 9.31 -21.41
CA MET A 17 9.54 10.53 -22.09
C MET A 17 8.73 10.67 -23.38
N GLU A 18 8.35 11.89 -23.68
CA GLU A 18 7.74 12.27 -24.94
C GLU A 18 8.56 13.40 -25.56
N SER A 19 8.81 13.33 -26.85
CA SER A 19 9.46 14.39 -27.62
C SER A 19 8.74 14.58 -28.95
N PRO A 20 8.55 15.82 -29.39
CA PRO A 20 8.03 16.10 -30.73
C PRO A 20 9.02 15.68 -31.84
N GLU A 21 10.29 15.54 -31.51
CA GLU A 21 11.34 15.18 -32.44
C GLU A 21 11.71 13.68 -32.32
N ASN A 22 11.82 13.01 -33.45
CA ASN A 22 12.23 11.62 -33.47
C ASN A 22 13.72 11.48 -33.16
N GLY A 23 14.04 10.49 -32.32
CA GLY A 23 15.44 10.16 -32.00
C GLY A 23 16.02 10.92 -30.82
N THR A 24 15.29 11.86 -30.22
CA THR A 24 15.70 12.54 -28.99
C THR A 24 15.96 11.54 -27.86
N ARG A 25 17.08 11.72 -27.17
CA ARG A 25 17.51 10.84 -26.09
C ARG A 25 17.77 11.63 -24.82
N GLN A 26 17.41 11.02 -23.71
CA GLN A 26 17.79 11.53 -22.39
C GLN A 26 19.29 11.34 -22.18
N THR A 27 19.97 12.40 -21.75
CA THR A 27 21.38 12.38 -21.33
C THR A 27 21.55 12.56 -19.84
N ALA A 28 20.61 13.22 -19.18
CA ALA A 28 20.60 13.42 -17.74
C ALA A 28 19.16 13.54 -17.22
N TYR A 29 19.03 13.42 -15.91
CA TYR A 29 17.78 13.67 -15.20
C TYR A 29 18.01 14.39 -13.88
N GLU A 30 16.96 14.95 -13.33
CA GLU A 30 16.88 15.44 -11.95
C GLU A 30 15.53 15.07 -11.36
N ILE A 31 15.54 14.50 -10.16
CA ILE A 31 14.35 14.10 -9.44
C ILE A 31 14.23 14.93 -8.17
N GLU A 32 13.04 15.39 -7.88
CA GLU A 32 12.72 16.04 -6.62
C GLU A 32 11.57 15.30 -5.93
N ILE A 33 11.73 15.02 -4.62
CA ILE A 33 10.72 14.42 -3.75
C ILE A 33 10.34 15.44 -2.68
N ARG A 34 9.03 15.57 -2.45
CA ARG A 34 8.45 16.53 -1.51
C ARG A 34 7.46 15.84 -0.57
N GLU A 35 7.31 16.39 0.62
CA GLU A 35 6.15 16.08 1.46
C GLU A 35 4.88 16.64 0.81
N ALA A 36 3.89 15.78 0.56
CA ALA A 36 2.69 16.17 -0.18
C ALA A 36 1.83 17.24 0.52
N PHE A 37 1.90 17.31 1.87
CA PHE A 37 1.12 18.28 2.64
C PHE A 37 1.78 19.65 2.78
N THR A 38 3.09 19.67 2.95
CA THR A 38 3.82 20.90 3.22
C THR A 38 4.46 21.48 1.97
N GLY A 39 4.62 20.66 0.93
CA GLY A 39 5.40 21.01 -0.26
C GLY A 39 6.90 21.11 0.00
N ARG A 40 7.36 20.78 1.21
CA ARG A 40 8.77 20.81 1.58
C ARG A 40 9.55 19.77 0.79
N SER A 41 10.60 20.20 0.10
CA SER A 41 11.53 19.28 -0.54
C SER A 41 12.26 18.46 0.51
N VAL A 42 12.19 17.14 0.40
CA VAL A 42 12.86 16.20 1.31
C VAL A 42 14.07 15.56 0.66
N TRP A 43 14.11 15.58 -0.67
CA TRP A 43 15.25 15.08 -1.43
C TRP A 43 15.26 15.64 -2.83
N ASN A 44 16.46 15.86 -3.34
CA ASN A 44 16.70 16.24 -4.71
C ASN A 44 18.00 15.55 -5.19
N SER A 45 17.94 14.85 -6.32
CA SER A 45 19.10 14.14 -6.86
C SER A 45 20.18 15.08 -7.42
N GLY A 46 19.85 16.35 -7.65
CA GLY A 46 20.62 17.18 -8.56
C GLY A 46 20.58 16.61 -9.99
N LYS A 47 21.35 17.22 -10.89
CA LYS A 47 21.51 16.73 -12.26
C LYS A 47 22.37 15.48 -12.26
N VAL A 48 21.80 14.35 -12.64
CA VAL A 48 22.48 13.05 -12.78
C VAL A 48 22.64 12.72 -14.24
N THR A 49 23.87 12.59 -14.71
CA THR A 49 24.17 12.18 -16.10
C THR A 49 23.87 10.69 -16.27
N SER A 50 22.75 10.38 -16.88
CA SER A 50 22.30 9.01 -17.13
C SER A 50 21.12 9.00 -18.10
N SER A 51 21.07 7.99 -18.94
CA SER A 51 19.92 7.69 -19.81
C SER A 51 18.89 6.77 -19.15
N GLN A 52 19.13 6.36 -17.89
CA GLN A 52 18.20 5.49 -17.16
C GLN A 52 16.91 6.25 -16.82
N SER A 53 15.77 5.66 -17.14
CA SER A 53 14.44 6.18 -16.84
C SER A 53 13.52 5.17 -16.16
N GLN A 54 14.04 3.98 -15.86
CA GLN A 54 13.31 2.89 -15.23
C GLN A 54 14.06 2.38 -14.01
N LEU A 55 13.34 2.07 -12.94
CA LEU A 55 13.89 1.54 -11.69
C LEU A 55 15.03 2.39 -11.13
N VAL A 56 14.95 3.70 -11.28
CA VAL A 56 15.97 4.63 -10.79
C VAL A 56 15.91 4.66 -9.27
N PRO A 57 17.01 4.31 -8.57
CA PRO A 57 17.01 4.30 -7.12
C PRO A 57 17.03 5.72 -6.56
N THR A 58 16.42 5.89 -5.40
CA THR A 58 16.45 7.15 -4.64
C THR A 58 17.44 7.05 -3.47
N GLU A 59 18.65 6.54 -3.75
CA GLU A 59 19.69 6.35 -2.74
C GLU A 59 20.10 7.70 -2.12
N GLY A 60 20.30 7.70 -0.80
CA GLY A 60 20.59 8.92 -0.05
C GLY A 60 19.37 9.84 0.17
N ALA A 61 18.23 9.48 -0.37
CA ALA A 61 17.00 10.11 0.05
C ALA A 61 16.71 9.65 1.48
N ASP A 62 16.91 10.55 2.42
CA ASP A 62 16.48 10.37 3.82
C ASP A 62 14.95 10.46 3.91
N ILE A 63 14.29 9.75 2.97
CA ILE A 63 12.83 9.55 2.97
C ILE A 63 12.57 8.52 4.05
N CYS A 64 13.11 8.81 5.22
CA CYS A 64 13.12 7.87 6.31
C CYS A 64 11.74 7.76 6.91
N LEU A 65 11.27 6.68 6.61
CA LEU A 65 11.33 5.40 7.32
C LEU A 65 10.48 5.31 8.58
N ASN A 66 10.18 6.40 9.27
CA ASN A 66 9.42 6.38 10.51
C ASN A 66 8.07 7.08 10.41
N ASN A 67 7.74 7.63 9.27
CA ASN A 67 6.47 8.31 9.06
C ASN A 67 5.83 7.87 7.74
N PRO A 68 4.64 7.30 7.78
CA PRO A 68 3.87 6.96 6.59
C PRO A 68 3.30 8.24 5.97
N PHE A 69 4.16 9.19 5.63
CA PHE A 69 3.75 10.42 4.97
C PHE A 69 3.45 10.17 3.51
N ASN A 70 2.53 10.94 2.99
CA ASN A 70 2.34 11.06 1.56
C ASN A 70 3.46 11.93 1.00
N TYR A 71 4.05 11.45 -0.07
CA TYR A 71 5.06 12.15 -0.84
C TYR A 71 4.55 12.43 -2.23
N SER A 72 5.04 13.51 -2.83
CA SER A 72 4.97 13.74 -4.27
C SER A 72 6.38 13.78 -4.84
N TRP A 73 6.51 13.41 -6.08
CA TRP A 73 7.77 13.51 -6.80
C TRP A 73 7.53 13.98 -8.21
N ARG A 74 8.56 14.60 -8.78
CA ARG A 74 8.59 15.06 -10.15
C ARG A 74 10.00 14.89 -10.71
N VAL A 75 10.11 14.85 -12.03
CA VAL A 75 11.36 14.69 -12.75
C VAL A 75 11.45 15.71 -13.87
N ARG A 76 12.66 16.13 -14.19
CA ARG A 76 13.00 16.78 -15.44
C ARG A 76 14.20 16.08 -16.07
N VAL A 77 14.30 16.14 -17.38
CA VAL A 77 15.32 15.44 -18.14
C VAL A 77 16.08 16.43 -19.03
N TRP A 78 17.28 16.07 -19.45
CA TRP A 78 18.07 16.80 -20.43
C TRP A 78 18.23 15.96 -21.68
N ASP A 79 18.18 16.61 -22.82
CA ASP A 79 18.45 16.02 -24.12
C ASP A 79 19.95 16.08 -24.50
N GLU A 80 20.27 15.73 -25.74
CA GLU A 80 21.65 15.76 -26.27
C GLU A 80 22.22 17.18 -26.40
N THR A 81 21.37 18.19 -26.41
CA THR A 81 21.80 19.61 -26.49
C THR A 81 22.04 20.21 -25.10
N ASP A 82 21.95 19.39 -24.07
CA ASP A 82 22.02 19.78 -22.66
C ASP A 82 20.90 20.77 -22.25
N THR A 83 19.77 20.73 -22.96
CA THR A 83 18.60 21.55 -22.67
C THR A 83 17.67 20.81 -21.72
N PRO A 84 17.30 21.40 -20.57
CA PRO A 84 16.36 20.77 -19.65
C PRO A 84 14.93 20.89 -20.15
N SER A 85 14.16 19.84 -19.93
CA SER A 85 12.70 19.90 -20.04
C SER A 85 12.07 20.70 -18.90
N GLU A 86 10.80 21.06 -19.05
CA GLU A 86 9.99 21.44 -17.90
C GLU A 86 9.89 20.27 -16.92
N TRP A 87 9.51 20.57 -15.67
CA TRP A 87 9.23 19.54 -14.70
C TRP A 87 7.99 18.75 -15.10
N SER A 88 8.03 17.44 -14.91
CA SER A 88 6.85 16.59 -15.08
C SER A 88 5.71 17.00 -14.14
N GLN A 89 4.52 16.51 -14.41
CA GLN A 89 3.44 16.52 -13.43
C GLN A 89 3.87 15.76 -12.19
N GLU A 90 3.39 16.19 -11.02
CA GLU A 90 3.65 15.49 -9.77
C GLU A 90 2.91 14.16 -9.71
N SER A 91 3.63 13.11 -9.40
CA SER A 91 3.09 11.81 -9.04
C SER A 91 3.21 11.60 -7.53
N LYS A 92 2.20 10.96 -6.93
CA LYS A 92 2.12 10.76 -5.49
C LYS A 92 2.39 9.31 -5.12
N PHE A 93 3.09 9.13 -4.01
CA PHE A 93 3.26 7.83 -3.39
C PHE A 93 3.23 7.94 -1.86
N ARG A 94 3.06 6.81 -1.21
CA ARG A 94 3.06 6.68 0.24
C ARG A 94 3.99 5.56 0.63
N LEU A 95 4.78 5.76 1.68
CA LEU A 95 5.52 4.65 2.27
C LEU A 95 4.59 3.80 3.14
N ALA A 96 4.74 2.49 3.03
CA ALA A 96 4.05 1.60 3.94
C ALA A 96 4.59 1.79 5.35
N SER A 97 3.68 1.90 6.32
CA SER A 97 4.10 1.79 7.71
C SER A 97 4.29 0.32 8.06
N ASP A 98 5.13 0.06 9.06
CA ASP A 98 5.28 -1.24 9.73
C ASP A 98 4.00 -1.69 10.49
N GLY A 99 2.85 -1.19 10.05
CA GLY A 99 1.56 -1.29 10.74
C GLY A 99 1.04 -2.71 10.96
N PHE A 100 1.62 -3.73 10.32
CA PHE A 100 1.23 -5.12 10.52
C PHE A 100 2.02 -5.85 11.61
N SER A 101 3.15 -5.33 12.09
CA SER A 101 3.97 -5.99 13.11
C SER A 101 3.23 -6.23 14.42
N SER A 102 2.30 -5.35 14.78
CA SER A 102 1.43 -5.50 15.95
C SER A 102 0.03 -6.04 15.63
N GLY A 103 -0.25 -6.32 14.37
CA GLY A 103 -1.52 -6.83 13.90
C GLY A 103 -1.81 -8.23 14.47
N LYS A 104 -3.08 -8.48 14.79
CA LYS A 104 -3.54 -9.81 15.19
C LYS A 104 -4.63 -10.26 14.24
N TRP A 105 -4.56 -11.55 13.87
CA TRP A 105 -5.64 -12.16 13.14
C TRP A 105 -6.92 -12.14 13.96
N ILE A 106 -8.01 -11.78 13.32
CA ILE A 106 -9.35 -11.82 13.90
C ILE A 106 -10.22 -12.72 13.03
N GLY A 107 -11.16 -13.42 13.66
CA GLY A 107 -12.04 -14.33 12.97
C GLY A 107 -13.29 -14.63 13.81
N ALA A 108 -14.24 -15.31 13.22
CA ALA A 108 -15.36 -15.88 13.99
C ALA A 108 -14.84 -17.07 14.80
N ILE A 109 -15.48 -17.29 15.96
CA ILE A 109 -15.28 -18.53 16.72
C ILE A 109 -16.04 -19.62 15.95
N THR A 110 -15.30 -20.43 15.22
CA THR A 110 -15.80 -21.64 14.56
C THR A 110 -15.42 -22.85 15.39
N ARG A 111 -16.17 -23.92 15.26
CA ARG A 111 -15.70 -25.20 15.79
C ARG A 111 -14.38 -25.55 15.14
N LYS A 112 -13.43 -26.01 15.93
CA LYS A 112 -12.19 -26.53 15.40
C LYS A 112 -12.53 -27.68 14.46
N ASP A 113 -12.01 -27.65 13.26
CA ASP A 113 -12.18 -28.71 12.27
C ASP A 113 -11.39 -29.96 12.66
N SER A 114 -11.72 -30.50 13.85
CA SER A 114 -10.99 -31.62 14.46
C SER A 114 -11.14 -32.94 13.68
N HIS A 115 -12.08 -32.99 12.77
CA HIS A 115 -12.31 -34.15 11.88
C HIS A 115 -11.64 -34.03 10.52
N LEU A 116 -10.99 -32.89 10.24
CA LEU A 116 -10.15 -32.78 9.05
C LEU A 116 -8.83 -33.49 9.29
N PRO A 117 -8.39 -34.39 8.41
CA PRO A 117 -7.09 -35.04 8.53
C PRO A 117 -5.95 -34.02 8.54
N GLU A 118 -5.08 -34.09 9.53
CA GLU A 118 -3.90 -33.22 9.59
C GLU A 118 -2.99 -33.45 8.37
N GLY A 119 -2.49 -32.36 7.80
CA GLY A 119 -1.51 -32.39 6.71
C GLY A 119 -2.07 -32.74 5.34
N ARG A 120 -3.39 -32.95 5.19
CA ARG A 120 -3.97 -33.23 3.88
C ARG A 120 -4.16 -31.96 3.07
N LYS A 121 -3.82 -32.06 1.80
CA LYS A 121 -4.06 -31.02 0.79
C LYS A 121 -5.45 -31.21 0.19
N PHE A 122 -6.36 -30.28 0.43
CA PHE A 122 -7.72 -30.32 -0.14
C PHE A 122 -7.79 -29.74 -1.56
N HIS A 123 -6.79 -30.04 -2.41
CA HIS A 123 -6.70 -29.53 -3.76
C HIS A 123 -6.49 -30.65 -4.78
N GLY A 124 -7.07 -30.48 -5.95
CA GLY A 124 -6.85 -31.38 -7.08
C GLY A 124 -7.37 -32.79 -6.85
N GLY A 125 -6.55 -33.80 -7.12
CA GLY A 125 -6.92 -35.22 -7.06
C GLY A 125 -7.32 -35.72 -5.68
N GLU A 126 -6.85 -35.09 -4.62
CA GLU A 126 -7.18 -35.49 -3.24
C GLU A 126 -8.68 -35.33 -2.93
N LEU A 127 -9.33 -34.27 -3.45
CA LEU A 127 -10.76 -34.05 -3.28
C LEU A 127 -11.64 -35.15 -3.93
N LYS A 128 -11.10 -35.94 -4.85
CA LYS A 128 -11.81 -37.04 -5.51
C LYS A 128 -11.88 -38.30 -4.65
N LYS A 129 -11.07 -38.40 -3.59
CA LYS A 129 -11.09 -39.54 -2.70
C LYS A 129 -12.34 -39.47 -1.80
N PRO A 130 -13.14 -40.55 -1.72
CA PRO A 130 -14.41 -40.54 -0.97
C PRO A 130 -14.25 -40.10 0.48
N GLU A 131 -13.19 -40.54 1.16
CA GLU A 131 -12.92 -40.19 2.55
C GLU A 131 -12.58 -38.71 2.74
N VAL A 132 -11.86 -38.11 1.78
CA VAL A 132 -11.52 -36.68 1.82
C VAL A 132 -12.75 -35.86 1.52
N LYS A 133 -13.55 -36.28 0.54
CA LYS A 133 -14.82 -35.64 0.21
C LYS A 133 -15.78 -35.66 1.40
N ALA A 134 -15.95 -36.81 2.05
CA ALA A 134 -16.79 -36.94 3.22
C ALA A 134 -16.31 -36.05 4.38
N ALA A 135 -15.00 -36.00 4.64
CA ALA A 135 -14.42 -35.12 5.64
C ALA A 135 -14.66 -33.63 5.31
N TRP A 136 -14.55 -33.25 4.05
CA TRP A 136 -14.82 -31.89 3.60
C TRP A 136 -16.30 -31.51 3.71
N GLU A 137 -17.19 -32.42 3.38
CA GLU A 137 -18.64 -32.19 3.50
C GLU A 137 -19.10 -32.16 4.95
N ALA A 138 -18.43 -32.87 5.85
CA ALA A 138 -18.70 -32.88 7.29
C ALA A 138 -18.17 -31.63 8.03
N VAL A 139 -17.37 -30.78 7.36
CA VAL A 139 -16.85 -29.54 7.93
C VAL A 139 -18.01 -28.64 8.40
N ASP A 140 -17.82 -27.99 9.53
CA ASP A 140 -18.75 -27.03 10.08
C ASP A 140 -19.20 -26.02 9.02
N THR A 141 -20.49 -26.03 8.70
CA THR A 141 -21.07 -25.13 7.69
C THR A 141 -20.87 -23.65 8.04
N LEU A 142 -20.59 -23.32 9.31
CA LEU A 142 -20.28 -21.97 9.74
C LEU A 142 -18.93 -21.50 9.18
N ALA A 143 -17.96 -22.40 9.02
CA ALA A 143 -16.65 -22.07 8.44
C ALA A 143 -16.76 -21.63 6.97
N LYS A 144 -17.84 -21.98 6.29
CA LYS A 144 -18.10 -21.62 4.87
C LYS A 144 -18.98 -20.38 4.72
N LYS A 145 -19.43 -19.79 5.80
CA LYS A 145 -20.29 -18.59 5.76
C LYS A 145 -19.46 -17.33 5.81
N SER A 146 -19.91 -16.33 5.08
CA SER A 146 -19.38 -14.98 5.25
C SER A 146 -19.60 -14.51 6.68
N ILE A 147 -18.59 -13.93 7.27
CA ILE A 147 -18.61 -13.40 8.62
C ILE A 147 -18.60 -11.88 8.59
N CYS A 148 -19.26 -11.25 9.52
CA CYS A 148 -19.21 -9.82 9.71
C CYS A 148 -18.46 -9.52 11.01
N LEU A 149 -17.35 -8.80 10.90
CA LEU A 149 -16.56 -8.36 12.03
C LEU A 149 -16.76 -6.85 12.20
N ARG A 150 -17.10 -6.43 13.40
CA ARG A 150 -17.37 -5.02 13.71
C ARG A 150 -16.59 -4.57 14.92
N ARG A 151 -15.99 -3.39 14.83
CA ARG A 151 -15.39 -2.71 15.97
C ARG A 151 -15.75 -1.25 15.97
N THR A 152 -16.09 -0.72 17.13
CA THR A 152 -16.23 0.71 17.36
C THR A 152 -14.93 1.24 17.97
N PHE A 153 -14.48 2.37 17.48
CA PHE A 153 -13.34 3.09 18.02
C PHE A 153 -13.65 4.59 18.08
N GLN A 154 -12.96 5.28 18.94
CA GLN A 154 -13.07 6.73 19.06
C GLN A 154 -11.77 7.35 18.56
N THR A 155 -11.90 8.29 17.65
CA THR A 155 -10.81 9.21 17.29
C THR A 155 -10.85 10.35 18.30
N GLY A 156 -10.19 10.19 19.37
CA GLY A 156 -10.28 11.14 20.45
C GLY A 156 -8.94 11.56 20.98
N GLU A 157 -8.98 12.70 21.56
CA GLU A 157 -7.93 13.33 22.33
C GLU A 157 -7.15 12.29 23.13
N THR A 158 -5.86 12.15 22.84
CA THR A 158 -4.96 11.50 23.79
C THR A 158 -5.14 12.25 25.09
N LYS A 159 -5.74 11.61 26.08
CA LYS A 159 -5.79 12.10 27.47
C LYS A 159 -4.35 12.19 27.98
N GLY A 160 -3.66 13.26 27.57
CA GLY A 160 -2.46 13.68 28.27
C GLY A 160 -2.85 14.01 29.71
N LYS A 161 -1.97 13.74 30.66
CA LYS A 161 -2.15 13.98 32.10
C LYS A 161 -2.54 15.44 32.50
N ASN A 162 -2.78 16.30 31.54
CA ASN A 162 -3.25 17.68 31.72
C ASN A 162 -4.60 17.86 30.98
N ALA A 163 -5.67 17.56 31.70
CA ALA A 163 -7.06 17.61 31.23
C ALA A 163 -7.57 18.99 30.77
N ASN A 164 -6.77 20.06 30.82
CA ASN A 164 -7.18 21.42 30.53
C ASN A 164 -6.78 21.96 29.15
N ARG A 165 -6.14 21.15 28.27
CA ARG A 165 -5.92 21.54 26.88
C ARG A 165 -6.79 20.71 25.98
N LYS A 166 -7.94 21.22 25.54
CA LYS A 166 -8.66 20.80 24.39
C LYS A 166 -7.73 20.95 23.16
N SER A 167 -6.99 19.91 22.85
CA SER A 167 -6.22 19.88 21.61
C SER A 167 -7.21 19.73 20.47
N GLY A 168 -7.62 20.80 19.88
CA GLY A 168 -8.51 20.83 18.72
C GLY A 168 -7.84 20.35 17.43
N LYS A 169 -7.02 19.31 17.52
CA LYS A 169 -6.39 18.69 16.34
C LYS A 169 -7.44 18.02 15.49
N LYS A 170 -7.65 18.54 14.29
CA LYS A 170 -8.51 17.94 13.29
C LYS A 170 -7.76 16.78 12.62
N ILE A 171 -8.41 15.64 12.46
CA ILE A 171 -7.89 14.55 11.63
C ILE A 171 -7.97 15.03 10.18
N VAL A 172 -6.84 15.10 9.52
CA VAL A 172 -6.73 15.49 8.11
C VAL A 172 -6.80 14.27 7.23
N GLU A 173 -6.19 13.17 7.68
CA GLU A 173 -6.16 11.91 6.94
C GLU A 173 -6.10 10.73 7.90
N ALA A 174 -6.67 9.61 7.50
CA ALA A 174 -6.56 8.34 8.19
C ALA A 174 -6.35 7.22 7.17
N THR A 175 -5.43 6.31 7.48
CA THR A 175 -5.14 5.15 6.65
C THR A 175 -5.45 3.89 7.43
N VAL A 176 -6.11 2.95 6.78
CA VAL A 176 -6.35 1.63 7.32
C VAL A 176 -5.60 0.59 6.49
N TYR A 177 -4.90 -0.29 7.16
CA TYR A 177 -4.24 -1.45 6.54
C TYR A 177 -5.07 -2.68 6.86
N VAL A 178 -5.50 -3.38 5.82
CA VAL A 178 -6.34 -4.58 5.95
C VAL A 178 -5.70 -5.71 5.16
N CYS A 179 -5.61 -6.87 5.78
CA CYS A 179 -5.19 -8.10 5.13
C CYS A 179 -6.23 -9.18 5.43
N GLY A 180 -6.73 -9.84 4.40
CA GLY A 180 -7.69 -10.94 4.51
C GLY A 180 -7.11 -12.25 4.00
N LEU A 181 -7.38 -13.37 4.67
CA LEU A 181 -7.11 -14.73 4.15
C LEU A 181 -8.20 -15.22 3.18
N GLY A 182 -9.13 -14.36 2.83
CA GLY A 182 -10.20 -14.57 1.86
C GLY A 182 -10.71 -13.22 1.41
N PHE A 183 -11.70 -13.22 0.54
CA PHE A 183 -12.30 -11.97 0.08
C PHE A 183 -12.95 -11.21 1.23
N TYR A 184 -12.74 -9.92 1.25
CA TYR A 184 -13.35 -9.03 2.25
C TYR A 184 -13.89 -7.76 1.60
N GLU A 185 -14.84 -7.15 2.27
CA GLU A 185 -15.29 -5.79 2.05
C GLU A 185 -15.08 -5.00 3.35
N PHE A 186 -14.51 -3.84 3.25
CA PHE A 186 -14.29 -2.96 4.38
C PHE A 186 -15.22 -1.75 4.32
N SER A 187 -15.94 -1.51 5.41
CA SER A 187 -16.82 -0.36 5.54
C SER A 187 -16.51 0.46 6.78
N LEU A 188 -16.60 1.76 6.69
CA LEU A 188 -16.46 2.70 7.80
C LEU A 188 -17.73 3.53 7.94
N ASN A 189 -18.37 3.50 9.12
CA ASN A 189 -19.63 4.18 9.38
C ASN A 189 -20.72 3.86 8.34
N GLY A 190 -20.81 2.60 7.92
CA GLY A 190 -21.79 2.14 6.95
C GLY A 190 -21.50 2.46 5.48
N LYS A 191 -20.35 3.07 5.20
CA LYS A 191 -19.93 3.37 3.84
C LYS A 191 -18.77 2.45 3.44
N LYS A 192 -18.88 1.79 2.29
CA LYS A 192 -17.80 0.98 1.71
C LYS A 192 -16.60 1.88 1.43
N ILE A 193 -15.42 1.40 1.77
CA ILE A 193 -14.14 2.05 1.54
C ILE A 193 -13.41 1.28 0.44
N GLY A 194 -12.99 2.01 -0.58
CA GLY A 194 -12.44 1.45 -1.81
C GLY A 194 -13.52 1.07 -2.80
N ASP A 195 -13.10 0.89 -4.02
CA ASP A 195 -13.92 0.55 -5.20
C ASP A 195 -13.66 -0.87 -5.70
N SER A 196 -12.70 -1.56 -5.07
CA SER A 196 -12.34 -2.91 -5.46
C SER A 196 -13.42 -3.90 -5.07
N GLU A 197 -13.79 -4.74 -6.04
CA GLU A 197 -14.50 -5.99 -5.79
C GLU A 197 -13.46 -7.09 -5.56
N PHE A 198 -13.78 -8.06 -4.71
CA PHE A 198 -12.90 -9.20 -4.43
C PHE A 198 -11.49 -8.83 -3.92
N ALA A 199 -11.41 -7.93 -2.97
CA ALA A 199 -10.14 -7.67 -2.30
C ALA A 199 -9.81 -8.79 -1.27
N PRO A 200 -8.53 -9.21 -1.09
CA PRO A 200 -7.39 -8.84 -1.92
C PRO A 200 -7.46 -9.50 -3.30
N LEU A 201 -6.79 -8.89 -4.26
CA LEU A 201 -6.63 -9.55 -5.55
C LEU A 201 -5.87 -10.86 -5.35
N TRP A 202 -6.36 -11.91 -5.95
CA TRP A 202 -5.69 -13.21 -5.96
C TRP A 202 -4.43 -13.10 -6.83
N SER A 203 -3.26 -13.22 -6.23
CA SER A 203 -1.97 -13.24 -6.92
C SER A 203 -1.44 -14.67 -7.02
#